data_b06bd56126997eff5b7cbdcc59a2903d
#
_entry.id   b06bd56126997eff5b7cbdcc59a2903d
#
_cell.length_a   1.000
_cell.length_b   1.000
_cell.length_c   1.000
_cell.angle_alpha   90.00
_cell.angle_beta   90.00
_cell.angle_gamma   90.00
#
_symmetry.space_group_name_H-M   'P 1'
#
loop_
_entity.id
_entity.type
_entity.pdbx_description
1 polymer ?
#
loop_
_entity_poly.entity_id
_entity_poly.type
_entity_poly.pdbx_seq_one_letter_code
_entity_poly.pdbx_strand_id
1 'polypeptide(L)'
;MFIQEFYFNIHTINTYVPQFTTVFKGTHIIVTSDLISEVLHVPRVVRPNYHSHPCLCSISQDELATRFCEMAIVWGGLQNFTTHDFAKGPRILNMVMTFFLTPRSHYNTITKPRAHFSFSFLEVLFIDFPSHMIVSMIDIYQDTTTRDKLILPLTITRILTHLHIPIPSAPFFSYMGAISKKSIQRNDA
;
A
#
# COMPACT_ATOMS: atom_id res chain seq x y z
N MET A 1 16.41 -8.55 11.77
CA MET A 1 16.53 -7.79 10.49
C MET A 1 16.16 -6.34 10.78
N PHE A 2 16.84 -5.32 10.20
CA PHE A 2 16.66 -3.90 10.57
C PHE A 2 15.23 -3.36 10.38
N ILE A 3 14.47 -3.89 9.40
CA ILE A 3 13.06 -3.52 9.21
C ILE A 3 12.20 -3.95 10.41
N GLN A 4 12.48 -5.12 10.97
CA GLN A 4 11.77 -5.59 12.18
C GLN A 4 12.05 -4.67 13.37
N GLU A 5 13.31 -4.29 13.57
CA GLU A 5 13.70 -3.35 14.63
C GLU A 5 12.94 -2.01 14.50
N PHE A 6 12.82 -1.49 13.26
CA PHE A 6 12.08 -0.27 12.97
C PHE A 6 10.61 -0.37 13.38
N TYR A 7 9.93 -1.48 13.05
CA TYR A 7 8.54 -1.69 13.41
C TYR A 7 8.34 -2.01 14.89
N PHE A 8 9.16 -2.88 15.48
CA PHE A 8 9.00 -3.29 16.88
C PHE A 8 9.15 -2.14 17.87
N ASN A 9 9.87 -1.11 17.51
CA ASN A 9 10.12 0.05 18.35
C ASN A 9 9.16 1.21 18.11
N ILE A 10 8.07 1.00 17.36
CA ILE A 10 7.00 1.99 17.26
C ILE A 10 6.31 2.11 18.63
N HIS A 11 6.20 3.31 19.17
CA HIS A 11 5.66 3.51 20.52
C HIS A 11 4.63 4.64 20.61
N THR A 12 4.69 5.66 19.76
CA THR A 12 3.72 6.76 19.78
C THR A 12 3.06 6.85 18.41
N ILE A 13 1.71 6.76 18.40
CA ILE A 13 0.92 6.79 17.17
C ILE A 13 -0.11 7.90 17.29
N ASN A 14 -0.20 8.74 16.26
CA ASN A 14 -1.28 9.70 16.09
C ASN A 14 -2.03 9.36 14.79
N THR A 15 -3.30 9.02 14.92
CA THR A 15 -4.15 8.66 13.78
C THR A 15 -4.91 9.86 13.20
N TYR A 16 -5.08 10.95 13.96
CA TYR A 16 -5.72 12.18 13.47
C TYR A 16 -4.84 12.93 12.48
N VAL A 17 -3.55 13.03 12.81
CA VAL A 17 -2.50 13.47 11.88
C VAL A 17 -1.61 12.26 11.68
N PRO A 18 -1.70 11.55 10.56
CA PRO A 18 -0.99 10.31 10.37
C PRO A 18 0.51 10.48 10.60
N GLN A 19 0.96 9.98 11.75
CA GLN A 19 2.38 9.97 12.15
C GLN A 19 2.61 8.94 13.25
N PHE A 20 3.84 8.48 13.36
CA PHE A 20 4.28 7.66 14.49
C PHE A 20 5.75 7.96 14.83
N THR A 21 6.12 7.59 16.05
CA THR A 21 7.51 7.65 16.51
C THR A 21 8.06 6.24 16.65
N THR A 22 9.29 6.03 16.22
CA THR A 22 10.02 4.79 16.42
C THR A 22 11.43 5.06 16.90
N VAL A 23 12.08 4.06 17.47
CA VAL A 23 13.50 4.11 17.85
C VAL A 23 14.28 3.10 17.01
N PHE A 24 15.26 3.58 16.28
CA PHE A 24 16.14 2.73 15.51
C PHE A 24 17.60 3.00 15.88
N LYS A 25 18.32 1.98 16.34
CA LYS A 25 19.71 2.10 16.85
C LYS A 25 19.92 3.25 17.84
N GLY A 26 18.95 3.43 18.75
CA GLY A 26 18.99 4.49 19.76
C GLY A 26 18.59 5.88 19.24
N THR A 27 18.31 6.04 17.95
CA THR A 27 17.87 7.30 17.37
C THR A 27 16.34 7.35 17.33
N HIS A 28 15.76 8.41 17.89
CA HIS A 28 14.32 8.66 17.81
C HIS A 28 13.98 9.24 16.43
N ILE A 29 13.01 8.62 15.74
CA ILE A 29 12.57 9.00 14.41
C ILE A 29 11.07 9.28 14.47
N ILE A 30 10.66 10.49 14.08
CA ILE A 30 9.26 10.83 13.90
C ILE A 30 8.94 10.69 12.41
N VAL A 31 8.12 9.69 12.09
CA VAL A 31 7.69 9.44 10.70
C VAL A 31 6.41 10.20 10.44
N THR A 32 6.51 11.24 9.63
CA THR A 32 5.41 12.11 9.23
C THR A 32 5.14 11.97 7.73
N SER A 33 3.95 12.40 7.31
CA SER A 33 3.60 12.42 5.88
C SER A 33 4.53 13.35 5.08
N ASP A 34 5.03 14.42 5.70
CA ASP A 34 5.97 15.33 5.05
C ASP A 34 7.33 14.68 4.84
N LEU A 35 7.83 13.94 5.84
CA LEU A 35 9.05 13.15 5.70
C LEU A 35 8.93 12.12 4.56
N ILE A 36 7.81 11.39 4.48
CA ILE A 36 7.59 10.43 3.37
C ILE A 36 7.51 11.15 2.02
N SER A 37 6.83 12.29 1.97
CA SER A 37 6.75 13.13 0.76
C SER A 37 8.14 13.54 0.26
N GLU A 38 8.99 14.01 1.16
CA GLU A 38 10.35 14.43 0.87
C GLU A 38 11.22 13.26 0.39
N VAL A 39 11.20 12.16 1.12
CA VAL A 39 12.04 10.97 0.85
C VAL A 39 11.67 10.25 -0.45
N LEU A 40 10.39 10.25 -0.80
CA LEU A 40 9.88 9.57 -2.00
C LEU A 40 9.68 10.52 -3.18
N HIS A 41 9.82 11.83 -2.98
CA HIS A 41 9.50 12.87 -3.97
C HIS A 41 8.05 12.78 -4.48
N VAL A 42 7.12 12.44 -3.57
CA VAL A 42 5.69 12.34 -3.87
C VAL A 42 4.97 13.52 -3.24
N PRO A 43 4.23 14.33 -4.00
CA PRO A 43 3.60 15.53 -3.46
C PRO A 43 2.52 15.19 -2.42
N ARG A 44 2.37 16.09 -1.43
CA ARG A 44 1.26 16.06 -0.49
C ARG A 44 -0.01 16.59 -1.15
N VAL A 45 -1.13 16.01 -0.76
CA VAL A 45 -2.45 16.50 -1.13
C VAL A 45 -3.09 17.16 0.10
N VAL A 46 -3.23 18.48 0.08
CA VAL A 46 -3.71 19.28 1.23
C VAL A 46 -5.16 18.95 1.60
N ARG A 47 -5.98 18.57 0.63
CA ARG A 47 -7.38 18.20 0.83
C ARG A 47 -7.68 16.89 0.10
N PRO A 48 -7.24 15.75 0.65
CA PRO A 48 -7.57 14.46 0.04
C PRO A 48 -9.07 14.22 0.16
N ASN A 49 -9.68 13.76 -0.92
CA ASN A 49 -11.11 13.46 -0.94
C ASN A 49 -11.39 11.95 -1.02
N TYR A 50 -10.35 11.15 -0.96
CA TYR A 50 -10.45 9.70 -1.11
C TYR A 50 -11.47 9.06 -0.17
N HIS A 51 -11.40 9.35 1.16
CA HIS A 51 -12.27 8.69 2.14
C HIS A 51 -13.73 9.18 2.15
N SER A 52 -13.97 10.40 1.71
CA SER A 52 -15.28 11.06 1.75
C SER A 52 -15.91 11.30 0.39
N HIS A 53 -15.28 10.81 -0.69
CA HIS A 53 -15.78 11.05 -2.03
C HIS A 53 -17.10 10.30 -2.26
N PRO A 54 -18.16 10.96 -2.74
CA PRO A 54 -19.46 10.33 -2.93
C PRO A 54 -19.42 9.04 -3.77
N CYS A 55 -18.59 9.01 -4.81
CA CYS A 55 -18.41 7.82 -5.65
C CYS A 55 -17.95 6.58 -4.85
N LEU A 56 -17.16 6.76 -3.79
CA LEU A 56 -16.70 5.65 -2.96
C LEU A 56 -17.73 5.22 -1.92
N CYS A 57 -18.49 6.17 -1.39
CA CYS A 57 -19.51 5.87 -0.40
C CYS A 57 -20.71 5.13 -0.99
N SER A 58 -21.02 5.37 -2.26
CA SER A 58 -22.20 4.82 -2.94
C SER A 58 -21.91 3.58 -3.80
N ILE A 59 -20.65 3.36 -4.20
CA ILE A 59 -20.31 2.27 -5.11
C ILE A 59 -20.48 0.89 -4.44
N SER A 60 -21.24 0.03 -5.07
CA SER A 60 -21.42 -1.36 -4.63
C SER A 60 -20.20 -2.24 -4.99
N GLN A 61 -20.10 -3.41 -4.35
CA GLN A 61 -19.06 -4.38 -4.70
C GLN A 61 -19.21 -4.89 -6.15
N ASP A 62 -20.43 -5.07 -6.62
CA ASP A 62 -20.70 -5.54 -7.98
C ASP A 62 -20.36 -4.48 -9.03
N GLU A 63 -20.58 -3.20 -8.73
CA GLU A 63 -20.11 -2.10 -9.58
C GLU A 63 -18.59 -2.03 -9.62
N LEU A 64 -17.90 -2.21 -8.48
CA LEU A 64 -16.44 -2.30 -8.46
C LEU A 64 -15.93 -3.46 -9.32
N ALA A 65 -16.53 -4.64 -9.19
CA ALA A 65 -16.17 -5.80 -9.99
C ALA A 65 -16.39 -5.55 -11.48
N THR A 66 -17.53 -4.96 -11.84
CA THR A 66 -17.86 -4.59 -13.23
C THR A 66 -16.83 -3.59 -13.80
N ARG A 67 -16.42 -2.60 -13.01
CA ARG A 67 -15.39 -1.62 -13.43
C ARG A 67 -14.02 -2.25 -13.63
N PHE A 68 -13.65 -3.21 -12.78
CA PHE A 68 -12.34 -3.87 -12.89
C PHE A 68 -12.28 -4.92 -14.00
N CYS A 69 -13.39 -5.58 -14.29
CA CYS A 69 -13.45 -6.64 -15.31
C CYS A 69 -13.92 -6.15 -16.68
N GLU A 70 -14.41 -4.90 -16.78
CA GLU A 70 -15.03 -4.33 -17.99
C GLU A 70 -16.19 -5.19 -18.53
N MET A 71 -16.80 -5.99 -17.66
CA MET A 71 -17.96 -6.85 -17.94
C MET A 71 -18.84 -6.95 -16.70
N ALA A 72 -20.12 -7.21 -16.89
CA ALA A 72 -21.05 -7.41 -15.77
C ALA A 72 -20.66 -8.68 -15.00
N ILE A 73 -20.23 -8.50 -13.77
CA ILE A 73 -19.81 -9.57 -12.85
C ILE A 73 -20.37 -9.28 -11.46
N VAL A 74 -20.75 -10.33 -10.76
CA VAL A 74 -21.24 -10.24 -9.38
C VAL A 74 -20.13 -10.64 -8.42
N TRP A 75 -19.82 -9.75 -7.47
CA TRP A 75 -18.87 -10.06 -6.40
C TRP A 75 -19.44 -11.08 -5.40
N GLY A 76 -20.76 -11.12 -5.29
CA GLY A 76 -21.47 -12.12 -4.47
C GLY A 76 -21.31 -11.96 -2.96
N GLY A 77 -20.94 -10.78 -2.46
CA GLY A 77 -20.78 -10.52 -1.03
C GLY A 77 -19.59 -11.21 -0.37
N LEU A 78 -18.69 -11.82 -1.12
CA LEU A 78 -17.49 -12.46 -0.61
C LEU A 78 -16.53 -11.41 -0.02
N GLN A 79 -15.72 -11.81 0.96
CA GLN A 79 -14.70 -10.92 1.53
C GLN A 79 -13.61 -10.55 0.51
N ASN A 80 -13.30 -11.46 -0.41
CA ASN A 80 -12.29 -11.31 -1.43
C ASN A 80 -12.87 -11.59 -2.81
N PHE A 81 -12.43 -10.83 -3.80
CA PHE A 81 -12.73 -11.03 -5.21
C PHE A 81 -11.48 -11.48 -5.97
N THR A 82 -11.63 -12.44 -6.89
CA THR A 82 -10.49 -12.88 -7.70
C THR A 82 -10.12 -11.85 -8.75
N THR A 83 -8.81 -11.66 -8.96
CA THR A 83 -8.28 -10.72 -9.97
C THR A 83 -8.06 -11.39 -11.32
N HIS A 84 -8.48 -12.65 -11.48
CA HIS A 84 -8.31 -13.40 -12.72
C HIS A 84 -9.00 -12.71 -13.90
N ASP A 85 -10.19 -12.22 -13.67
CA ASP A 85 -11.05 -11.62 -14.70
C ASP A 85 -10.86 -10.10 -14.86
N PHE A 86 -9.88 -9.52 -14.16
CA PHE A 86 -9.60 -8.10 -14.29
C PHE A 86 -9.10 -7.76 -15.69
N ALA A 87 -9.59 -6.68 -16.24
CA ALA A 87 -9.03 -6.02 -17.40
C ALA A 87 -7.57 -5.65 -17.17
N LYS A 88 -6.81 -5.45 -18.23
CA LYS A 88 -5.35 -5.25 -18.19
C LYS A 88 -4.93 -4.09 -17.26
N GLY A 89 -5.59 -2.94 -17.36
CA GLY A 89 -5.29 -1.76 -16.54
C GLY A 89 -5.47 -2.00 -15.04
N PRO A 90 -6.67 -2.37 -14.58
CA PRO A 90 -6.93 -2.72 -13.18
C PRO A 90 -6.04 -3.84 -12.64
N ARG A 91 -5.69 -4.81 -13.47
CA ARG A 91 -4.77 -5.89 -13.08
C ARG A 91 -3.36 -5.38 -12.80
N ILE A 92 -2.80 -4.56 -13.69
CA ILE A 92 -1.49 -3.94 -13.49
C ILE A 92 -1.52 -3.07 -12.23
N LEU A 93 -2.55 -2.25 -12.06
CA LEU A 93 -2.71 -1.41 -10.88
C LEU A 93 -2.74 -2.25 -9.59
N ASN A 94 -3.54 -3.34 -9.56
CA ASN A 94 -3.57 -4.23 -8.40
C ASN A 94 -2.21 -4.88 -8.12
N MET A 95 -1.44 -5.21 -9.14
CA MET A 95 -0.07 -5.72 -8.97
C MET A 95 0.85 -4.65 -8.38
N VAL A 96 0.85 -3.44 -8.91
CA VAL A 96 1.63 -2.31 -8.37
C VAL A 96 1.26 -2.08 -6.91
N MET A 97 -0.02 -2.03 -6.59
CA MET A 97 -0.47 -1.86 -5.22
C MET A 97 -0.01 -3.01 -4.31
N THR A 98 -0.09 -4.25 -4.80
CA THR A 98 0.30 -5.43 -4.00
C THR A 98 1.79 -5.46 -3.70
N PHE A 99 2.63 -5.07 -4.64
CA PHE A 99 4.07 -5.17 -4.47
C PHE A 99 4.69 -3.93 -3.81
N PHE A 100 4.14 -2.75 -4.05
CA PHE A 100 4.80 -1.51 -3.69
C PHE A 100 4.08 -0.68 -2.63
N LEU A 101 2.75 -0.72 -2.56
CA LEU A 101 1.96 0.17 -1.73
C LEU A 101 1.39 -0.50 -0.49
N THR A 102 0.74 -1.62 -0.68
CA THR A 102 0.12 -2.42 0.39
C THR A 102 0.49 -3.89 0.19
N PRO A 103 1.76 -4.27 0.43
CA PRO A 103 2.23 -5.62 0.17
C PRO A 103 1.39 -6.68 0.86
N ARG A 104 0.98 -7.71 0.09
CA ARG A 104 0.27 -8.89 0.59
C ARG A 104 0.79 -10.14 -0.09
N SER A 105 0.61 -11.28 0.57
CA SER A 105 1.05 -12.58 0.03
C SER A 105 0.26 -13.06 -1.19
N HIS A 106 -0.96 -12.55 -1.36
CA HIS A 106 -1.86 -12.98 -2.44
C HIS A 106 -2.22 -11.80 -3.32
N TYR A 107 -1.72 -11.79 -4.56
CA TYR A 107 -2.05 -10.81 -5.59
C TYR A 107 -3.26 -11.23 -6.45
N ASN A 108 -3.70 -12.50 -6.30
CA ASN A 108 -4.80 -13.06 -7.08
C ASN A 108 -6.18 -12.71 -6.54
N THR A 109 -6.23 -12.02 -5.41
CA THR A 109 -7.49 -11.58 -4.80
C THR A 109 -7.40 -10.14 -4.35
N ILE A 110 -8.54 -9.45 -4.33
CA ILE A 110 -8.67 -8.09 -3.82
C ILE A 110 -9.76 -8.02 -2.76
N THR A 111 -9.48 -7.34 -1.66
CA THR A 111 -10.49 -7.06 -0.62
C THR A 111 -11.26 -5.78 -0.96
N LYS A 112 -12.46 -5.61 -0.39
CA LYS A 112 -13.28 -4.42 -0.61
C LYS A 112 -12.54 -3.10 -0.33
N PRO A 113 -11.85 -2.88 0.80
CA PRO A 113 -11.11 -1.64 1.05
C PRO A 113 -10.06 -1.37 -0.01
N ARG A 114 -9.38 -2.42 -0.45
CA ARG A 114 -8.35 -2.30 -1.47
C ARG A 114 -8.93 -2.02 -2.86
N ALA A 115 -10.09 -2.62 -3.18
CA ALA A 115 -10.79 -2.31 -4.41
C ALA A 115 -11.23 -0.84 -4.45
N HIS A 116 -11.78 -0.32 -3.35
CA HIS A 116 -12.09 1.11 -3.23
C HIS A 116 -10.86 2.00 -3.43
N PHE A 117 -9.73 1.62 -2.84
CA PHE A 117 -8.48 2.36 -3.02
C PHE A 117 -7.97 2.29 -4.48
N SER A 118 -8.01 1.10 -5.10
CA SER A 118 -7.67 0.94 -6.52
C SER A 118 -8.59 1.73 -7.45
N PHE A 119 -9.89 1.72 -7.15
CA PHE A 119 -10.89 2.50 -7.89
C PHE A 119 -10.61 4.00 -7.82
N SER A 120 -10.12 4.49 -6.68
CA SER A 120 -9.75 5.90 -6.54
C SER A 120 -8.65 6.33 -7.51
N PHE A 121 -7.72 5.45 -7.84
CA PHE A 121 -6.73 5.71 -8.89
C PHE A 121 -7.35 5.73 -10.28
N LEU A 122 -8.30 4.84 -10.57
CA LEU A 122 -8.98 4.80 -11.86
C LEU A 122 -9.83 6.05 -12.09
N GLU A 123 -10.45 6.56 -11.04
CA GLU A 123 -11.28 7.78 -11.09
C GLU A 123 -10.46 9.08 -10.84
N VAL A 124 -9.13 8.96 -10.76
CA VAL A 124 -8.21 10.10 -10.57
C VAL A 124 -8.57 10.96 -9.34
N LEU A 125 -8.97 10.31 -8.26
CA LEU A 125 -9.29 11.01 -7.01
C LEU A 125 -8.03 11.53 -6.32
N PHE A 126 -8.17 12.61 -5.57
CA PHE A 126 -7.06 13.20 -4.81
C PHE A 126 -6.73 12.36 -3.59
N ILE A 127 -5.63 11.64 -3.64
CA ILE A 127 -5.11 10.79 -2.59
C ILE A 127 -3.84 11.41 -2.01
N ASP A 128 -3.81 11.66 -0.70
CA ASP A 128 -2.56 11.97 0.01
C ASP A 128 -1.79 10.67 0.27
N PHE A 129 -0.98 10.32 -0.73
CA PHE A 129 -0.26 9.06 -0.75
C PHE A 129 0.71 8.88 0.43
N PRO A 130 1.51 9.90 0.82
CA PRO A 130 2.34 9.81 2.01
C PRO A 130 1.56 9.50 3.29
N SER A 131 0.41 10.14 3.50
CA SER A 131 -0.45 9.85 4.65
C SER A 131 -1.01 8.43 4.61
N HIS A 132 -1.45 7.96 3.44
CA HIS A 132 -1.93 6.59 3.27
C HIS A 132 -0.85 5.55 3.59
N MET A 133 0.40 5.80 3.22
CA MET A 133 1.52 4.92 3.57
C MET A 133 1.72 4.81 5.08
N ILE A 134 1.65 5.92 5.81
CA ILE A 134 1.75 5.90 7.28
C ILE A 134 0.61 5.10 7.89
N VAL A 135 -0.62 5.32 7.46
CA VAL A 135 -1.78 4.55 7.94
C VAL A 135 -1.56 3.05 7.70
N SER A 136 -1.10 2.67 6.50
CA SER A 136 -0.79 1.27 6.18
C SER A 136 0.32 0.68 7.07
N MET A 137 1.34 1.47 7.44
CA MET A 137 2.39 1.05 8.36
C MET A 137 1.86 0.86 9.78
N ILE A 138 0.99 1.77 10.24
CA ILE A 138 0.34 1.68 11.56
C ILE A 138 -0.58 0.45 11.62
N ASP A 139 -1.40 0.23 10.60
CA ASP A 139 -2.33 -0.90 10.53
C ASP A 139 -1.58 -2.24 10.66
N ILE A 140 -0.46 -2.38 9.96
CA ILE A 140 0.36 -3.60 10.05
C ILE A 140 1.04 -3.74 11.41
N TYR A 141 1.49 -2.64 12.00
CA TYR A 141 2.05 -2.69 13.35
C TYR A 141 1.01 -3.15 14.38
N GLN A 142 -0.24 -2.71 14.23
CA GLN A 142 -1.34 -3.06 15.12
C GLN A 142 -1.91 -4.46 14.87
N ASP A 143 -1.79 -4.96 13.63
CA ASP A 143 -2.25 -6.30 13.27
C ASP A 143 -1.26 -7.38 13.75
N THR A 144 -1.62 -8.02 14.85
CA THR A 144 -0.80 -9.09 15.45
C THR A 144 -0.75 -10.36 14.61
N THR A 145 -1.66 -10.53 13.64
CA THR A 145 -1.75 -11.74 12.81
C THR A 145 -0.84 -11.70 11.59
N THR A 146 -0.38 -10.51 11.19
CA THR A 146 0.43 -10.30 9.96
C THR A 146 1.85 -9.83 10.24
N ARG A 147 2.32 -9.90 11.48
CA ARG A 147 3.67 -9.44 11.91
C ARG A 147 4.83 -9.99 11.08
N ASP A 148 4.65 -11.12 10.42
CA ASP A 148 5.67 -11.70 9.54
C ASP A 148 5.81 -11.00 8.18
N LYS A 149 4.90 -10.07 7.86
CA LYS A 149 4.82 -9.39 6.56
C LYS A 149 5.09 -7.89 6.72
N LEU A 150 6.34 -7.57 6.98
CA LEU A 150 6.76 -6.17 7.07
C LEU A 150 6.68 -5.51 5.69
N ILE A 151 5.87 -4.44 5.62
CA ILE A 151 5.65 -3.70 4.39
C ILE A 151 6.66 -2.57 4.21
N LEU A 152 6.73 -2.05 2.99
CA LEU A 152 7.47 -0.86 2.63
C LEU A 152 8.96 -0.85 3.04
N PRO A 153 9.70 -1.96 2.90
CA PRO A 153 11.10 -2.02 3.31
C PRO A 153 11.96 -0.98 2.56
N LEU A 154 11.63 -0.71 1.31
CA LEU A 154 12.33 0.30 0.52
C LEU A 154 12.10 1.72 1.06
N THR A 155 10.88 2.03 1.48
CA THR A 155 10.55 3.33 2.09
C THR A 155 11.29 3.52 3.40
N ILE A 156 11.31 2.49 4.26
CA ILE A 156 12.07 2.53 5.52
C ILE A 156 13.56 2.72 5.24
N THR A 157 14.11 1.98 4.28
CA THR A 157 15.52 2.15 3.87
C THR A 157 15.81 3.58 3.43
N ARG A 158 14.94 4.17 2.62
CA ARG A 158 15.09 5.57 2.16
C ARG A 158 14.98 6.57 3.31
N ILE A 159 14.04 6.38 4.25
CA ILE A 159 13.92 7.20 5.45
C ILE A 159 15.24 7.16 6.25
N LEU A 160 15.74 5.97 6.55
CA LEU A 160 16.98 5.80 7.31
C LEU A 160 18.18 6.43 6.59
N THR A 161 18.28 6.26 5.26
CA THR A 161 19.33 6.86 4.44
C THR A 161 19.24 8.38 4.44
N HIS A 162 18.04 8.94 4.27
CA HIS A 162 17.78 10.38 4.29
C HIS A 162 18.19 11.01 5.64
N LEU A 163 17.93 10.30 6.72
CA LEU A 163 18.30 10.72 8.07
C LEU A 163 19.77 10.38 8.43
N HIS A 164 20.56 9.90 7.49
CA HIS A 164 21.97 9.51 7.67
C HIS A 164 22.17 8.46 8.77
N ILE A 165 21.18 7.60 9.02
CA ILE A 165 21.28 6.53 10.01
C ILE A 165 21.94 5.32 9.36
N PRO A 166 23.02 4.77 9.94
CA PRO A 166 23.73 3.64 9.36
C PRO A 166 22.84 2.39 9.25
N ILE A 167 22.63 1.92 8.02
CA ILE A 167 21.93 0.67 7.77
C ILE A 167 22.95 -0.46 7.71
N PRO A 168 22.74 -1.57 8.42
CA PRO A 168 23.60 -2.74 8.28
C PRO A 168 23.62 -3.17 6.82
N SER A 169 24.80 -3.51 6.30
CA SER A 169 24.94 -4.12 4.98
C SER A 169 24.17 -5.44 4.98
N ALA A 170 22.92 -5.40 4.55
CA ALA A 170 22.14 -6.61 4.37
C ALA A 170 22.58 -7.30 3.09
N PRO A 171 22.68 -8.63 3.06
CA PRO A 171 22.81 -9.33 1.79
C PRO A 171 21.63 -8.92 0.88
N PHE A 172 21.94 -8.64 -0.37
CA PHE A 172 20.95 -8.31 -1.39
C PHE A 172 19.88 -9.41 -1.42
N PHE A 173 18.72 -9.13 -0.86
CA PHE A 173 17.57 -9.98 -1.14
C PHE A 173 17.13 -9.67 -2.56
N SER A 174 17.32 -10.64 -3.44
CA SER A 174 16.67 -10.64 -4.74
C SER A 174 15.17 -10.47 -4.51
N TYR A 175 14.60 -9.35 -4.95
CA TYR A 175 13.15 -9.15 -4.88
C TYR A 175 12.49 -10.26 -5.71
N MET A 176 11.87 -11.21 -5.01
CA MET A 176 10.98 -12.15 -5.67
C MET A 176 9.78 -11.36 -6.18
N GLY A 177 9.70 -11.20 -7.50
CA GLY A 177 8.51 -10.69 -8.14
C GLY A 177 8.63 -9.34 -8.82
N ALA A 178 9.71 -9.09 -9.55
CA ALA A 178 9.63 -8.07 -10.59
C ALA A 178 8.41 -8.36 -11.48
N ILE A 179 7.55 -7.35 -11.69
CA ILE A 179 6.45 -7.44 -12.66
C ILE A 179 7.07 -7.81 -14.00
N SER A 180 6.90 -9.05 -14.41
CA SER A 180 7.47 -9.55 -15.67
C SER A 180 6.47 -9.39 -16.79
N LYS A 181 6.97 -9.33 -18.05
CA LYS A 181 6.09 -9.36 -19.23
C LYS A 181 5.14 -10.57 -19.20
N LYS A 182 5.57 -11.72 -18.68
CA LYS A 182 4.72 -12.92 -18.49
C LYS A 182 3.56 -12.68 -17.50
N SER A 183 3.75 -11.85 -16.48
CA SER A 183 2.68 -11.53 -15.53
C SER A 183 1.58 -10.65 -16.13
N ILE A 184 1.92 -9.91 -17.20
CA ILE A 184 1.01 -8.99 -17.88
C ILE A 184 0.28 -9.68 -19.04
N GLN A 185 0.96 -10.60 -19.74
CA GLN A 185 0.48 -11.19 -21.01
C GLN A 185 -0.41 -12.44 -20.85
N ARG A 186 -0.75 -12.87 -19.64
CA ARG A 186 -1.44 -14.15 -19.39
C ARG A 186 -2.86 -14.30 -19.95
N ASN A 187 -3.41 -13.30 -20.63
CA ASN A 187 -4.80 -13.31 -21.12
C ASN A 187 -4.96 -12.76 -22.55
N ASP A 188 -3.92 -12.79 -23.38
CA ASP A 188 -4.06 -12.46 -24.81
C ASP A 188 -4.26 -13.75 -25.65
N ALA A 189 -4.76 -14.85 -25.03
CA ALA A 189 -5.06 -16.11 -25.73
C ALA A 189 -6.52 -16.50 -25.54
#